data_2f4c0122e51cdce96e801bb666ba7733
#
_entry.id   2f4c0122e51cdce96e801bb666ba7733
#
_cell.length_a   1.000
_cell.length_b   1.000
_cell.length_c   1.000
_cell.angle_alpha   90.00
_cell.angle_beta   90.00
_cell.angle_gamma   90.00
#
_symmetry.space_group_name_H-M   'P 1'
#
loop_
_entity.id
_entity.type
_entity.pdbx_description
1 polymer ?
#
loop_
_entity_poly.entity_id
_entity_poly.type
_entity_poly.pdbx_seq_one_letter_code
_entity_poly.pdbx_strand_id
1 'polypeptide(L)'
;MLFRSNYPWGWSQAGNTPFKWYKQNTHEGGIHVPCIVRWPAGIDDRGGLRDQFHHVNDIVPTILEITGVKAGATYRGIDVMPISGVSMKYAIDDAASPTRKKIQYYEMGGHRGIHVDGWKAVTRHTMGTSFDDDVWELYHVAVDRSETNDLAASEPERLRELIALWWEIGRAHV
;
A
#
# COMPACT_ATOMS: atom_id res chain seq x y z
N MET A 1 -10.94 29.02 22.99
CA MET A 1 -10.17 28.70 21.78
C MET A 1 -10.14 27.18 21.65
N LEU A 2 -10.94 26.60 20.76
CA LEU A 2 -10.95 25.15 20.55
C LEU A 2 -9.68 24.80 19.77
N PHE A 3 -8.70 24.21 20.40
CA PHE A 3 -7.58 23.58 19.71
C PHE A 3 -8.14 22.44 18.86
N ARG A 4 -8.27 22.66 17.56
CA ARG A 4 -8.55 21.58 16.64
C ARG A 4 -7.28 20.74 16.56
N SER A 5 -7.34 19.51 17.08
CA SER A 5 -6.24 18.55 17.09
C SER A 5 -5.89 18.02 15.68
N ASN A 6 -6.57 18.48 14.65
CA ASN A 6 -6.40 18.02 13.28
C ASN A 6 -5.42 18.93 12.53
N TYR A 7 -4.48 18.31 11.84
CA TYR A 7 -3.56 19.00 10.95
C TYR A 7 -4.37 19.67 9.82
N PRO A 8 -4.18 20.97 9.55
CA PRO A 8 -4.98 21.68 8.54
C PRO A 8 -4.82 21.05 7.15
N TRP A 9 -5.93 20.97 6.41
CA TRP A 9 -6.00 20.33 5.10
C TRP A 9 -4.92 20.82 4.12
N GLY A 10 -4.79 22.14 3.92
CA GLY A 10 -3.79 22.69 3.01
C GLY A 10 -2.35 22.30 3.38
N TRP A 11 -2.02 22.24 4.67
CA TRP A 11 -0.73 21.79 5.14
C TRP A 11 -0.53 20.29 4.96
N SER A 12 -1.59 19.49 5.12
CA SER A 12 -1.52 18.05 4.85
C SER A 12 -1.16 17.77 3.39
N GLN A 13 -1.79 18.50 2.46
CA GLN A 13 -1.48 18.39 1.03
C GLN A 13 -0.07 18.89 0.72
N ALA A 14 0.33 20.06 1.26
CA ALA A 14 1.67 20.61 1.05
C ALA A 14 2.77 19.67 1.57
N GLY A 15 2.55 19.04 2.72
CA GLY A 15 3.50 18.10 3.32
C GLY A 15 3.62 16.76 2.57
N ASN A 16 2.66 16.40 1.74
CA ASN A 16 2.67 15.17 0.94
C ASN A 16 3.11 15.36 -0.52
N THR A 17 3.33 16.60 -0.93
CA THR A 17 3.79 16.90 -2.29
C THR A 17 5.08 16.11 -2.61
N PRO A 18 5.19 15.45 -3.80
CA PRO A 18 4.31 15.57 -4.97
C PRO A 18 3.16 14.56 -5.03
N PHE A 19 2.89 13.79 -3.98
CA PHE A 19 1.87 12.74 -4.00
C PHE A 19 0.47 13.32 -3.90
N LYS A 20 -0.48 12.68 -4.58
CA LYS A 20 -1.90 13.06 -4.61
C LYS A 20 -2.57 12.73 -3.27
N TRP A 21 -3.31 13.68 -2.71
CA TRP A 21 -4.04 13.57 -1.45
C TRP A 21 -3.14 13.36 -0.20
N TYR A 22 -3.70 12.85 0.87
CA TYR A 22 -3.07 12.72 2.19
C TYR A 22 -3.79 11.64 3.01
N LYS A 23 -3.40 11.47 4.28
CA LYS A 23 -3.98 10.51 5.23
C LYS A 23 -5.49 10.30 5.04
N GLN A 24 -5.95 9.07 5.18
CA GLN A 24 -7.29 8.54 4.97
C GLN A 24 -7.68 8.33 3.49
N ASN A 25 -6.88 8.74 2.53
CA ASN A 25 -7.09 8.40 1.13
C ASN A 25 -6.26 7.18 0.74
N THR A 26 -6.71 6.45 -0.28
CA THR A 26 -6.00 5.32 -0.85
C THR A 26 -5.08 5.71 -2.03
N HIS A 27 -5.04 6.99 -2.37
CA HIS A 27 -4.05 7.57 -3.28
C HIS A 27 -2.65 7.61 -2.63
N GLU A 28 -1.61 7.80 -3.44
CA GLU A 28 -0.22 7.73 -2.99
C GLU A 28 0.09 8.63 -1.79
N GLY A 29 -0.46 9.85 -1.72
CA GLY A 29 -0.27 10.73 -0.57
C GLY A 29 -0.88 10.23 0.75
N GLY A 30 -1.79 9.26 0.68
CA GLY A 30 -2.37 8.62 1.88
C GLY A 30 -1.68 7.33 2.31
N ILE A 31 -0.95 6.66 1.41
CA ILE A 31 -0.38 5.33 1.64
C ILE A 31 1.13 5.26 1.46
N HIS A 32 1.72 6.15 0.67
CA HIS A 32 3.16 6.16 0.41
C HIS A 32 3.90 6.83 1.55
N VAL A 33 4.60 6.04 2.36
CA VAL A 33 5.36 6.50 3.51
C VAL A 33 6.81 6.02 3.44
N PRO A 34 7.80 6.82 3.90
CA PRO A 34 9.18 6.37 3.97
C PRO A 34 9.34 5.27 5.03
N CYS A 35 10.20 4.30 4.73
CA CYS A 35 10.63 3.29 5.68
C CYS A 35 12.16 3.35 5.83
N ILE A 36 12.64 3.51 7.06
CA ILE A 36 14.07 3.53 7.36
C ILE A 36 14.41 2.29 8.18
N VAL A 37 15.31 1.46 7.65
CA VAL A 37 15.78 0.26 8.34
C VAL A 37 17.22 0.47 8.80
N ARG A 38 17.46 0.24 10.09
CA ARG A 38 18.82 0.24 10.68
C ARG A 38 19.11 -1.11 11.29
N TRP A 39 19.98 -1.87 10.66
CA TRP A 39 20.42 -3.18 11.14
C TRP A 39 21.92 -3.37 10.87
N PRO A 40 22.81 -2.83 11.74
CA PRO A 40 24.25 -2.80 11.51
C PRO A 40 24.90 -4.17 11.35
N ALA A 41 24.31 -5.23 11.93
CA ALA A 41 24.82 -6.58 11.86
C ALA A 41 24.40 -7.35 10.58
N GLY A 42 23.49 -6.81 9.78
CA GLY A 42 22.94 -7.49 8.61
C GLY A 42 22.79 -6.64 7.36
N ILE A 43 23.17 -5.35 7.42
CA ILE A 43 23.16 -4.44 6.27
C ILE A 43 24.54 -3.82 6.13
N ASP A 44 25.28 -4.21 5.11
CA ASP A 44 26.60 -3.64 4.79
C ASP A 44 26.49 -2.31 4.02
N ASP A 45 25.43 -2.17 3.24
CA ASP A 45 25.13 -1.03 2.39
C ASP A 45 24.53 0.13 3.23
N ARG A 46 25.38 1.02 3.72
CA ARG A 46 24.96 2.16 4.54
C ARG A 46 24.41 3.30 3.69
N GLY A 47 23.15 3.69 3.95
CA GLY A 47 22.47 4.77 3.23
C GLY A 47 21.97 4.36 1.85
N GLY A 48 21.97 3.09 1.52
CA GLY A 48 21.43 2.56 0.28
C GLY A 48 19.92 2.74 0.19
N LEU A 49 19.43 3.01 -1.01
CA LEU A 49 18.00 3.12 -1.32
C LEU A 49 17.46 1.77 -1.82
N ARG A 50 16.18 1.56 -1.58
CA ARG A 50 15.40 0.41 -2.04
C ARG A 50 14.09 0.91 -2.64
N ASP A 51 13.85 0.57 -3.90
CA ASP A 51 12.68 1.02 -4.66
C ASP A 51 11.62 -0.07 -4.83
N GLN A 52 11.84 -1.25 -4.27
CA GLN A 52 10.88 -2.33 -4.33
C GLN A 52 9.60 -1.94 -3.59
N PHE A 53 8.45 -2.28 -4.20
CA PHE A 53 7.16 -2.05 -3.57
C PHE A 53 6.98 -2.96 -2.35
N HIS A 54 6.64 -2.36 -1.22
CA HIS A 54 6.34 -3.04 0.04
C HIS A 54 5.18 -2.38 0.77
N HIS A 55 4.65 -3.08 1.76
CA HIS A 55 3.57 -2.61 2.61
C HIS A 55 3.90 -2.89 4.09
N VAL A 56 3.27 -2.20 5.02
CA VAL A 56 3.52 -2.34 6.46
C VAL A 56 3.34 -3.79 6.97
N ASN A 57 2.46 -4.58 6.35
CA ASN A 57 2.28 -5.99 6.70
C ASN A 57 3.49 -6.87 6.34
N ASP A 58 4.45 -6.36 5.57
CA ASP A 58 5.68 -7.05 5.20
C ASP A 58 6.75 -7.01 6.30
N ILE A 59 6.58 -6.14 7.30
CA ILE A 59 7.52 -6.00 8.42
C ILE A 59 7.58 -7.28 9.25
N VAL A 60 6.45 -7.86 9.59
CA VAL A 60 6.38 -9.06 10.43
C VAL A 60 7.09 -10.26 9.77
N PRO A 61 6.77 -10.66 8.54
CA PRO A 61 7.48 -11.77 7.89
C PRO A 61 8.97 -11.48 7.68
N THR A 62 9.37 -10.21 7.52
CA THR A 62 10.78 -9.83 7.45
C THR A 62 11.51 -10.10 8.77
N ILE A 63 10.91 -9.71 9.89
CA ILE A 63 11.49 -9.96 11.22
C ILE A 63 11.59 -11.47 11.48
N LEU A 64 10.54 -12.22 11.15
CA LEU A 64 10.54 -13.67 11.32
C LEU A 64 11.65 -14.36 10.50
N GLU A 65 11.84 -13.94 9.25
CA GLU A 65 12.91 -14.47 8.40
C GLU A 65 14.30 -14.12 8.94
N ILE A 66 14.53 -12.85 9.34
CA ILE A 66 15.81 -12.39 9.87
C ILE A 66 16.19 -13.12 11.17
N THR A 67 15.21 -13.36 12.04
CA THR A 67 15.45 -14.00 13.35
C THR A 67 15.39 -15.52 13.31
N GLY A 68 14.91 -16.11 12.22
CA GLY A 68 14.67 -17.55 12.09
C GLY A 68 13.50 -18.06 12.95
N VAL A 69 12.71 -17.18 13.54
CA VAL A 69 11.54 -17.53 14.34
C VAL A 69 10.39 -17.95 13.43
N LYS A 70 9.78 -19.09 13.71
CA LYS A 70 8.60 -19.57 12.99
C LYS A 70 7.34 -19.06 13.67
N ALA A 71 6.44 -18.45 12.92
CA ALA A 71 5.11 -18.14 13.40
C ALA A 71 4.35 -19.44 13.73
N GLY A 72 3.69 -19.48 14.90
CA GLY A 72 2.81 -20.59 15.25
C GLY A 72 1.52 -20.57 14.43
N ALA A 73 1.01 -21.74 14.10
CA ALA A 73 -0.30 -21.87 13.45
C ALA A 73 -1.46 -21.55 14.41
N THR A 74 -1.22 -21.66 15.72
CA THR A 74 -2.21 -21.40 16.76
C THR A 74 -1.66 -20.48 17.84
N TYR A 75 -2.53 -19.68 18.46
CA TYR A 75 -2.24 -18.93 19.67
C TYR A 75 -3.32 -19.18 20.71
N ARG A 76 -2.92 -19.71 21.89
CA ARG A 76 -3.83 -20.10 22.98
C ARG A 76 -4.97 -21.04 22.54
N GLY A 77 -4.67 -21.95 21.60
CA GLY A 77 -5.64 -22.92 21.09
C GLY A 77 -6.57 -22.38 20.00
N ILE A 78 -6.36 -21.17 19.53
CA ILE A 78 -7.11 -20.55 18.43
C ILE A 78 -6.20 -20.49 17.21
N ASP A 79 -6.71 -20.90 16.05
CA ASP A 79 -6.00 -20.78 14.78
C ASP A 79 -5.74 -19.32 14.44
N VAL A 80 -4.51 -19.01 14.03
CA VAL A 80 -4.10 -17.65 13.61
C VAL A 80 -4.26 -17.52 12.11
N MET A 81 -4.72 -16.36 11.66
CA MET A 81 -4.73 -16.03 10.23
C MET A 81 -3.32 -16.11 9.65
N PRO A 82 -3.15 -16.68 8.44
CA PRO A 82 -1.87 -16.68 7.76
C PRO A 82 -1.32 -15.28 7.57
N ILE A 83 0.00 -15.13 7.70
CA ILE A 83 0.67 -13.85 7.43
C ILE A 83 0.62 -13.59 5.92
N SER A 84 -0.05 -12.53 5.53
CA SER A 84 -0.22 -12.13 4.11
C SER A 84 0.93 -11.29 3.55
N GLY A 85 1.86 -10.84 4.41
CA GLY A 85 3.00 -10.03 4.01
C GLY A 85 4.09 -10.83 3.28
N VAL A 86 4.90 -10.13 2.50
CA VAL A 86 6.08 -10.64 1.81
C VAL A 86 7.33 -10.10 2.48
N SER A 87 8.25 -10.97 2.93
CA SER A 87 9.48 -10.51 3.56
C SER A 87 10.29 -9.59 2.64
N MET A 88 10.75 -8.46 3.19
CA MET A 88 11.62 -7.48 2.53
C MET A 88 13.10 -7.88 2.53
N LYS A 89 13.46 -9.00 3.17
CA LYS A 89 14.86 -9.40 3.33
C LYS A 89 15.59 -9.48 2.00
N TYR A 90 14.95 -9.99 0.94
CA TYR A 90 15.54 -10.06 -0.39
C TYR A 90 15.99 -8.70 -0.94
N ALA A 91 15.21 -7.64 -0.68
CA ALA A 91 15.54 -6.28 -1.09
C ALA A 91 16.62 -5.65 -0.20
N ILE A 92 16.68 -6.06 1.07
CA ILE A 92 17.77 -5.67 1.99
C ILE A 92 19.08 -6.29 1.51
N ASP A 93 19.08 -7.56 1.12
CA ASP A 93 20.28 -8.30 0.69
C ASP A 93 20.77 -7.81 -0.70
N ASP A 94 19.85 -7.48 -1.61
CA ASP A 94 20.18 -7.07 -2.97
C ASP A 94 19.23 -5.94 -3.46
N ALA A 95 19.78 -4.74 -3.61
CA ALA A 95 19.06 -3.57 -4.09
C ALA A 95 18.53 -3.70 -5.53
N ALA A 96 19.14 -4.57 -6.35
CA ALA A 96 18.74 -4.80 -7.74
C ALA A 96 17.68 -5.89 -7.88
N SER A 97 17.34 -6.60 -6.80
CA SER A 97 16.31 -7.65 -6.82
C SER A 97 14.96 -7.10 -7.30
N PRO A 98 14.24 -7.81 -8.17
CA PRO A 98 12.92 -7.40 -8.58
C PRO A 98 11.91 -7.46 -7.42
N THR A 99 10.93 -6.55 -7.45
CA THR A 99 9.82 -6.54 -6.48
C THR A 99 9.11 -7.89 -6.42
N ARG A 100 9.01 -8.47 -5.22
CA ARG A 100 8.31 -9.74 -4.98
C ARG A 100 6.84 -9.56 -4.62
N LYS A 101 6.50 -8.45 -3.95
CA LYS A 101 5.11 -8.13 -3.61
C LYS A 101 4.39 -7.60 -4.85
N LYS A 102 3.40 -8.35 -5.33
CA LYS A 102 2.71 -8.06 -6.59
C LYS A 102 1.36 -7.36 -6.37
N ILE A 103 0.68 -7.68 -5.27
CA ILE A 103 -0.68 -7.22 -5.02
C ILE A 103 -0.76 -6.63 -3.62
N GLN A 104 -1.45 -5.49 -3.49
CA GLN A 104 -1.84 -4.92 -2.21
C GLN A 104 -3.21 -4.28 -2.29
N TYR A 105 -4.11 -4.77 -1.43
CA TYR A 105 -5.45 -4.26 -1.23
C TYR A 105 -5.44 -3.09 -0.23
N TYR A 106 -6.25 -2.07 -0.50
CA TYR A 106 -6.45 -0.93 0.39
C TYR A 106 -7.94 -0.64 0.54
N GLU A 107 -8.34 -0.34 1.76
CA GLU A 107 -9.65 0.22 2.11
C GLU A 107 -9.49 1.13 3.34
N MET A 108 -10.15 2.28 3.32
CA MET A 108 -10.20 3.19 4.44
C MET A 108 -11.45 4.08 4.37
N GLY A 109 -12.44 3.79 5.21
CA GLY A 109 -13.66 4.60 5.31
C GLY A 109 -14.44 4.73 4.00
N GLY A 110 -14.46 3.67 3.20
CA GLY A 110 -15.08 3.63 1.88
C GLY A 110 -14.16 4.00 0.71
N HIS A 111 -13.03 4.69 0.96
CA HIS A 111 -12.01 4.89 -0.05
C HIS A 111 -11.35 3.54 -0.37
N ARG A 112 -11.30 3.18 -1.65
CA ARG A 112 -10.87 1.86 -2.10
C ARG A 112 -9.67 1.97 -3.03
N GLY A 113 -8.79 0.98 -3.00
CA GLY A 113 -7.65 0.95 -3.90
C GLY A 113 -7.03 -0.43 -3.97
N ILE A 114 -6.40 -0.73 -5.09
CA ILE A 114 -5.63 -1.93 -5.29
C ILE A 114 -4.39 -1.62 -6.12
N HIS A 115 -3.25 -2.08 -5.64
CA HIS A 115 -1.99 -2.07 -6.38
C HIS A 115 -1.74 -3.45 -6.96
N VAL A 116 -1.43 -3.53 -8.24
CA VAL A 116 -1.07 -4.76 -8.94
C VAL A 116 0.11 -4.49 -9.86
N ASP A 117 1.28 -4.97 -9.48
CA ASP A 117 2.50 -4.97 -10.32
C ASP A 117 2.81 -3.61 -10.98
N GLY A 118 2.76 -2.54 -10.16
CA GLY A 118 3.03 -1.16 -10.60
C GLY A 118 1.83 -0.40 -11.15
N TRP A 119 0.67 -1.06 -11.27
CA TRP A 119 -0.59 -0.42 -11.61
C TRP A 119 -1.47 -0.25 -10.37
N LYS A 120 -2.28 0.79 -10.36
CA LYS A 120 -3.16 1.07 -9.24
C LYS A 120 -4.52 1.57 -9.71
N ALA A 121 -5.56 0.85 -9.34
CA ALA A 121 -6.93 1.35 -9.40
C ALA A 121 -7.30 1.94 -8.04
N VAL A 122 -7.92 3.11 -8.03
CA VAL A 122 -8.26 3.82 -6.80
C VAL A 122 -9.56 4.60 -6.96
N THR A 123 -10.34 4.70 -5.89
CA THR A 123 -11.52 5.57 -5.87
C THR A 123 -11.72 6.21 -4.51
N ARG A 124 -12.29 7.40 -4.53
CA ARG A 124 -12.72 8.10 -3.32
C ARG A 124 -14.23 7.97 -3.15
N HIS A 125 -14.63 7.58 -1.97
CA HIS A 125 -16.03 7.55 -1.59
C HIS A 125 -16.47 8.87 -0.94
N THR A 126 -17.66 9.34 -1.28
CA THR A 126 -18.30 10.46 -0.59
C THR A 126 -19.29 9.90 0.43
N MET A 127 -19.06 10.21 1.70
CA MET A 127 -19.92 9.72 2.78
C MET A 127 -21.40 10.08 2.53
N GLY A 128 -22.27 9.07 2.59
CA GLY A 128 -23.71 9.23 2.38
C GLY A 128 -24.19 9.05 0.92
N THR A 129 -23.26 8.79 -0.02
CA THR A 129 -23.64 8.39 -1.39
C THR A 129 -23.60 6.87 -1.56
N SER A 130 -24.09 6.35 -2.68
CA SER A 130 -23.92 4.94 -3.04
C SER A 130 -22.48 4.64 -3.44
N PHE A 131 -21.98 3.46 -3.09
CA PHE A 131 -20.68 2.96 -3.60
C PHE A 131 -20.67 2.76 -5.12
N ASP A 132 -21.82 2.58 -5.73
CA ASP A 132 -21.98 2.43 -7.18
C ASP A 132 -21.77 3.75 -7.93
N ASP A 133 -21.91 4.89 -7.24
CA ASP A 133 -21.67 6.22 -7.79
C ASP A 133 -20.18 6.60 -7.80
N ASP A 134 -19.31 5.80 -7.17
CA ASP A 134 -17.90 6.12 -7.06
C ASP A 134 -17.18 5.94 -8.40
N VAL A 135 -16.45 6.98 -8.80
CA VAL A 135 -15.64 6.97 -10.02
C VAL A 135 -14.26 6.41 -9.70
N TRP A 136 -13.87 5.38 -10.42
CA TRP A 136 -12.54 4.78 -10.31
C TRP A 136 -11.55 5.46 -11.25
N GLU A 137 -10.36 5.70 -10.75
CA GLU A 137 -9.20 6.23 -11.44
C GLU A 137 -8.17 5.10 -11.63
N LEU A 138 -7.35 5.14 -12.69
CA LEU A 138 -6.31 4.15 -12.96
C LEU A 138 -4.97 4.85 -13.19
N TYR A 139 -3.94 4.39 -12.51
CA TYR A 139 -2.60 4.95 -12.59
C TYR A 139 -1.53 3.88 -12.79
N HIS A 140 -0.49 4.21 -13.56
CA HIS A 140 0.73 3.40 -13.62
C HIS A 140 1.75 3.98 -12.65
N VAL A 141 1.60 3.69 -11.36
CA VAL A 141 2.38 4.31 -10.27
C VAL A 141 3.87 3.96 -10.29
N ALA A 142 4.27 2.94 -11.03
CA ALA A 142 5.69 2.65 -11.25
C ALA A 142 6.40 3.78 -12.02
N VAL A 143 5.69 4.54 -12.85
CA VAL A 143 6.23 5.66 -13.65
C VAL A 143 5.57 7.00 -13.34
N ASP A 144 4.36 7.00 -12.77
CA ASP A 144 3.59 8.18 -12.36
C ASP A 144 3.23 8.08 -10.87
N ARG A 145 4.20 8.24 -10.00
CA ARG A 145 4.02 8.17 -8.53
C ARG A 145 3.13 9.30 -7.97
N SER A 146 2.94 10.35 -8.74
CA SER A 146 2.13 11.50 -8.32
C SER A 146 0.66 11.37 -8.72
N GLU A 147 0.30 10.30 -9.46
CA GLU A 147 -1.06 10.05 -9.93
C GLU A 147 -1.64 11.24 -10.71
N THR A 148 -0.84 11.75 -11.65
CA THR A 148 -1.17 12.94 -12.45
C THR A 148 -1.90 12.62 -13.74
N ASN A 149 -1.70 11.43 -14.28
CA ASN A 149 -2.28 10.99 -15.55
C ASN A 149 -3.25 9.80 -15.32
N ASP A 150 -4.54 10.11 -15.26
CA ASP A 150 -5.57 9.09 -15.13
C ASP A 150 -5.75 8.33 -16.46
N LEU A 151 -5.49 7.04 -16.44
CA LEU A 151 -5.55 6.13 -17.58
C LEU A 151 -6.88 5.35 -17.67
N ALA A 152 -7.86 5.64 -16.82
CA ALA A 152 -9.13 4.90 -16.76
C ALA A 152 -9.85 4.86 -18.12
N ALA A 153 -9.84 5.97 -18.85
CA ALA A 153 -10.49 6.06 -20.17
C ALA A 153 -9.70 5.38 -21.27
N SER A 154 -8.36 5.33 -21.19
CA SER A 154 -7.48 4.72 -22.21
C SER A 154 -7.25 3.21 -21.99
N GLU A 155 -7.35 2.75 -20.73
CA GLU A 155 -7.10 1.36 -20.32
C GLU A 155 -8.31 0.75 -19.58
N PRO A 156 -9.53 0.79 -20.15
CA PRO A 156 -10.75 0.42 -19.44
C PRO A 156 -10.81 -1.07 -19.07
N GLU A 157 -10.13 -1.93 -19.82
CA GLU A 157 -10.09 -3.37 -19.52
C GLU A 157 -9.23 -3.65 -18.30
N ARG A 158 -8.06 -3.03 -18.24
CA ARG A 158 -7.19 -3.12 -17.06
C ARG A 158 -7.88 -2.59 -15.81
N LEU A 159 -8.56 -1.45 -15.91
CA LEU A 159 -9.32 -0.92 -14.78
C LEU A 159 -10.36 -1.93 -14.29
N ARG A 160 -11.13 -2.55 -15.20
CA ARG A 160 -12.13 -3.56 -14.83
C ARG A 160 -11.52 -4.79 -14.13
N GLU A 161 -10.37 -5.25 -14.61
CA GLU A 161 -9.64 -6.37 -14.01
C GLU A 161 -9.20 -6.04 -12.58
N LEU A 162 -8.64 -4.85 -12.35
CA LEU A 162 -8.19 -4.44 -11.02
C LEU A 162 -9.37 -4.26 -10.06
N ILE A 163 -10.48 -3.68 -10.52
CA ILE A 163 -11.70 -3.55 -9.71
C ILE A 163 -12.26 -4.92 -9.33
N ALA A 164 -12.31 -5.86 -10.29
CA ALA A 164 -12.79 -7.21 -10.03
C ALA A 164 -11.92 -7.91 -8.98
N LEU A 165 -10.61 -7.79 -9.08
CA LEU A 165 -9.66 -8.34 -8.11
C LEU A 165 -9.81 -7.68 -6.72
N TRP A 166 -10.06 -6.37 -6.65
CA TRP A 166 -10.34 -5.69 -5.39
C TRP A 166 -11.56 -6.31 -4.69
N TRP A 167 -12.64 -6.55 -5.43
CA TRP A 167 -13.85 -7.17 -4.90
C TRP A 167 -13.65 -8.65 -4.51
N GLU A 168 -12.83 -9.38 -5.25
CA GLU A 168 -12.50 -10.78 -4.94
C GLU A 168 -11.77 -10.87 -3.59
N ILE A 169 -10.70 -10.08 -3.43
CA ILE A 169 -9.92 -10.06 -2.18
C ILE A 169 -10.77 -9.55 -1.01
N GLY A 170 -11.52 -8.46 -1.21
CA GLY A 170 -12.36 -7.87 -0.17
C GLY A 170 -13.41 -8.85 0.37
N ARG A 171 -14.03 -9.65 -0.50
CA ARG A 171 -15.01 -10.69 -0.10
C ARG A 171 -14.40 -11.85 0.67
N ALA A 172 -13.13 -12.14 0.46
CA ALA A 172 -12.44 -13.21 1.18
C ALA A 172 -12.12 -12.85 2.65
N HIS A 173 -12.32 -11.59 3.03
CA HIS A 173 -12.03 -11.07 4.38
C HIS A 173 -13.30 -10.67 5.18
N VAL A 174 -14.49 -10.94 4.65
CA VAL A 174 -15.77 -10.63 5.32
C VAL A 174 -16.37 -11.86 6.00
#